data_c94549273d7adc6b07aa26cf3c7e8983
#
_entry.id   c94549273d7adc6b07aa26cf3c7e8983
#
_cell.length_a   1.000
_cell.length_b   1.000
_cell.length_c   1.000
_cell.angle_alpha   90.00
_cell.angle_beta   90.00
_cell.angle_gamma   90.00
#
_symmetry.space_group_name_H-M   'P 1'
#
loop_
_entity.id
_entity.type
_entity.pdbx_description
1 polymer ?
#
loop_
_entity_poly.entity_id
_entity_poly.type
_entity_poly.pdbx_seq_one_letter_code
_entity_poly.pdbx_strand_id
1 'polypeptide(L)'
;LVFVAGGIGLAPLRSLIWNVLDNREDYGKLDIVYGARSPADLVYKYDLDTWPTDDRFNMAGTLARGADKWQGTGGFVPHGPGEVAPSAQDAVAVVCGPPIMIRFTFPILDKLGFTPEQMITTLEKRMKCGIGKCGRCNIGNLYVCRDGPVFTYAQIKDFISKEY
;
A
#
# COMPACT_ATOMS: atom_id res chain seq x y z
N LEU A 1 -7.91 -9.69 -1.91
CA LEU A 1 -6.71 -8.85 -1.76
C LEU A 1 -7.10 -7.39 -1.59
N VAL A 2 -6.35 -6.67 -0.76
CA VAL A 2 -6.52 -5.22 -0.55
C VAL A 2 -5.18 -4.53 -0.85
N PHE A 3 -5.14 -3.68 -1.87
CA PHE A 3 -3.97 -2.86 -2.18
C PHE A 3 -4.16 -1.45 -1.68
N VAL A 4 -3.19 -0.93 -0.93
CA VAL A 4 -3.18 0.46 -0.44
C VAL A 4 -1.90 1.14 -0.91
N ALA A 5 -2.05 2.06 -1.85
CA ALA A 5 -0.92 2.73 -2.50
C ALA A 5 -0.95 4.25 -2.30
N GLY A 6 0.21 4.85 -2.02
CA GLY A 6 0.38 6.30 -1.93
C GLY A 6 1.41 6.83 -2.89
N GLY A 7 1.02 7.74 -3.78
CA GLY A 7 1.91 8.34 -4.77
C GLY A 7 2.65 7.31 -5.62
N ILE A 8 3.99 7.39 -5.66
CA ILE A 8 4.84 6.44 -6.40
C ILE A 8 4.78 5.00 -5.82
N GLY A 9 4.23 4.80 -4.63
CA GLY A 9 4.01 3.47 -4.05
C GLY A 9 3.06 2.58 -4.86
N LEU A 10 2.35 3.12 -5.83
CA LEU A 10 1.60 2.32 -6.81
C LEU A 10 2.54 1.52 -7.73
N ALA A 11 3.75 1.99 -8.00
CA ALA A 11 4.68 1.36 -8.94
C ALA A 11 5.04 -0.09 -8.57
N PRO A 12 5.51 -0.39 -7.35
CA PRO A 12 5.79 -1.78 -6.97
C PRO A 12 4.53 -2.65 -6.86
N LEU A 13 3.36 -2.08 -6.57
CA LEU A 13 2.10 -2.83 -6.51
C LEU A 13 1.53 -3.12 -7.90
N ARG A 14 1.82 -2.27 -8.88
CA ARG A 14 1.25 -2.36 -10.23
C ARG A 14 1.48 -3.73 -10.89
N SER A 15 2.69 -4.27 -10.78
CA SER A 15 3.00 -5.60 -11.36
C SER A 15 2.19 -6.72 -10.70
N LEU A 16 1.99 -6.63 -9.39
CA LEU A 16 1.16 -7.59 -8.66
C LEU A 16 -0.32 -7.44 -9.01
N ILE A 17 -0.82 -6.20 -9.13
CA ILE A 17 -2.20 -5.93 -9.57
C ILE A 17 -2.45 -6.54 -10.94
N TRP A 18 -1.57 -6.32 -11.92
CA TRP A 18 -1.71 -6.91 -13.25
C TRP A 18 -1.62 -8.44 -13.22
N ASN A 19 -0.72 -9.03 -12.42
CA ASN A 19 -0.68 -10.48 -12.26
C ASN A 19 -1.99 -11.05 -11.71
N VAL A 20 -2.61 -10.37 -10.74
CA VAL A 20 -3.92 -10.75 -10.19
C VAL A 20 -5.02 -10.60 -11.24
N LEU A 21 -4.98 -9.56 -12.07
CA LEU A 21 -5.97 -9.36 -13.14
C LEU A 21 -5.84 -10.40 -14.26
N ASP A 22 -4.62 -10.80 -14.61
CA ASP A 22 -4.35 -11.83 -15.62
C ASP A 22 -4.76 -13.23 -15.16
N ASN A 23 -4.76 -13.47 -13.83
CA ASN A 23 -5.15 -14.73 -13.20
C ASN A 23 -6.37 -14.53 -12.28
N ARG A 24 -7.35 -13.77 -12.73
CA ARG A 24 -8.44 -13.25 -11.89
C ARG A 24 -9.27 -14.31 -11.19
N GLU A 25 -9.43 -15.47 -11.81
CA GLU A 25 -10.18 -16.62 -11.30
C GLU A 25 -9.55 -17.27 -10.06
N ASP A 26 -8.24 -17.10 -9.87
CA ASP A 26 -7.51 -17.63 -8.71
C ASP A 26 -7.70 -16.76 -7.45
N TYR A 27 -8.29 -15.58 -7.60
CA TYR A 27 -8.41 -14.59 -6.52
C TYR A 27 -9.86 -14.23 -6.24
N GLY A 28 -10.18 -14.06 -4.96
CA GLY A 28 -11.47 -13.53 -4.51
C GLY A 28 -11.59 -12.02 -4.74
N LYS A 29 -12.26 -11.31 -3.84
CA LYS A 29 -12.48 -9.88 -3.95
C LYS A 29 -11.15 -9.10 -4.01
N LEU A 30 -11.10 -8.09 -4.86
CA LEU A 30 -9.98 -7.19 -5.04
C LEU A 30 -10.41 -5.75 -4.76
N ASP A 31 -9.80 -5.13 -3.76
CA ASP A 31 -10.01 -3.73 -3.42
C ASP A 31 -8.70 -2.95 -3.60
N ILE A 32 -8.75 -1.81 -4.27
CA ILE A 32 -7.60 -0.92 -4.48
C ILE A 32 -7.92 0.45 -3.88
N VAL A 33 -7.10 0.88 -2.94
CA VAL A 33 -7.10 2.25 -2.40
C VAL A 33 -5.84 2.94 -2.88
N TYR A 34 -6.00 3.97 -3.69
CA TYR A 34 -4.88 4.75 -4.20
C TYR A 34 -5.08 6.24 -3.98
N GLY A 35 -4.04 6.92 -3.60
CA GLY A 35 -4.09 8.36 -3.48
C GLY A 35 -2.76 9.06 -3.64
N ALA A 36 -2.86 10.37 -3.87
CA ALA A 36 -1.74 11.27 -4.05
C ALA A 36 -1.99 12.61 -3.34
N ARG A 37 -0.98 13.47 -3.29
CA ARG A 37 -1.13 14.81 -2.70
C ARG A 37 -1.95 15.74 -3.60
N SER A 38 -1.77 15.61 -4.90
CA SER A 38 -2.48 16.41 -5.93
C SER A 38 -2.67 15.59 -7.20
N PRO A 39 -3.50 16.04 -8.16
CA PRO A 39 -3.66 15.36 -9.45
C PRO A 39 -2.36 15.26 -10.26
N ALA A 40 -1.42 16.21 -10.05
CA ALA A 40 -0.11 16.19 -10.71
C ALA A 40 0.78 15.05 -10.20
N ASP A 41 0.60 14.63 -8.94
CA ASP A 41 1.37 13.57 -8.29
C ASP A 41 0.80 12.16 -8.58
N LEU A 42 -0.33 12.04 -9.29
CA LEU A 42 -0.88 10.76 -9.71
C LEU A 42 0.02 10.12 -10.77
N VAL A 43 0.38 8.86 -10.53
CA VAL A 43 1.17 8.05 -11.47
C VAL A 43 0.27 7.06 -12.22
N TYR A 44 0.71 6.56 -13.38
CA TYR A 44 -0.05 5.59 -14.21
C TYR A 44 -1.47 6.05 -14.50
N LYS A 45 -1.65 7.29 -14.93
CA LYS A 45 -2.97 7.90 -15.16
C LYS A 45 -3.83 7.09 -16.12
N TYR A 46 -3.22 6.48 -17.15
CA TYR A 46 -3.91 5.59 -18.09
C TYR A 46 -4.52 4.34 -17.43
N ASP A 47 -3.87 3.77 -16.42
CA ASP A 47 -4.47 2.69 -15.62
C ASP A 47 -5.61 3.23 -14.74
N LEU A 48 -5.42 4.40 -14.14
CA LEU A 48 -6.42 5.05 -13.28
C LEU A 48 -7.68 5.49 -14.05
N ASP A 49 -7.57 5.72 -15.35
CA ASP A 49 -8.72 6.04 -16.22
C ASP A 49 -9.50 4.78 -16.59
N THR A 50 -8.85 3.62 -16.62
CA THR A 50 -9.45 2.34 -17.04
C THR A 50 -9.91 1.46 -15.88
N TRP A 51 -9.14 1.39 -14.81
CA TRP A 51 -9.44 0.53 -13.66
C TRP A 51 -10.80 0.82 -12.98
N PRO A 52 -11.25 2.07 -12.78
CA PRO A 52 -12.56 2.32 -12.16
C PRO A 52 -13.75 1.80 -12.94
N THR A 53 -13.59 1.54 -14.24
CA THR A 53 -14.64 0.98 -15.11
C THR A 53 -14.60 -0.54 -15.22
N ASP A 54 -13.61 -1.18 -14.59
CA ASP A 54 -13.42 -2.62 -14.59
C ASP A 54 -14.16 -3.23 -13.37
N ASP A 55 -15.16 -4.04 -13.63
CA ASP A 55 -16.02 -4.68 -12.63
C ASP A 55 -15.31 -5.78 -11.83
N ARG A 56 -14.08 -6.14 -12.24
CA ARG A 56 -13.28 -7.17 -11.58
C ARG A 56 -12.74 -6.73 -10.21
N PHE A 57 -12.78 -5.44 -9.87
CA PHE A 57 -12.33 -4.93 -8.59
C PHE A 57 -12.97 -3.58 -8.22
N ASN A 58 -12.89 -3.23 -6.93
CA ASN A 58 -13.29 -1.90 -6.45
C ASN A 58 -12.07 -0.99 -6.34
N MET A 59 -12.19 0.22 -6.85
CA MET A 59 -11.14 1.24 -6.71
C MET A 59 -11.66 2.47 -5.98
N ALA A 60 -10.97 2.84 -4.90
CA ALA A 60 -11.17 4.11 -4.21
C ALA A 60 -9.97 5.03 -4.41
N GLY A 61 -10.19 6.19 -5.01
CA GLY A 61 -9.18 7.22 -5.20
C GLY A 61 -9.29 8.33 -4.17
N THR A 62 -8.17 8.78 -3.60
CA THR A 62 -8.12 9.91 -2.66
C THR A 62 -7.12 10.98 -3.07
N LEU A 63 -7.44 12.26 -2.84
CA LEU A 63 -6.49 13.37 -2.99
C LEU A 63 -6.40 14.17 -1.70
N ALA A 64 -5.18 14.37 -1.19
CA ALA A 64 -4.94 15.18 -0.02
C ALA A 64 -5.26 16.69 -0.25
N ARG A 65 -5.10 17.16 -1.48
CA ARG A 65 -5.50 18.50 -1.93
C ARG A 65 -6.50 18.32 -3.07
N GLY A 66 -7.77 18.67 -2.81
CA GLY A 66 -8.84 18.58 -3.78
C GLY A 66 -8.55 19.40 -5.05
N ALA A 67 -9.12 18.95 -6.16
CA ALA A 67 -9.15 19.69 -7.43
C ALA A 67 -10.61 19.75 -7.89
N ASP A 68 -10.97 20.85 -8.55
CA ASP A 68 -12.35 21.17 -8.97
C ASP A 68 -13.04 20.10 -9.85
N LYS A 69 -12.25 19.16 -10.40
CA LYS A 69 -12.75 18.05 -11.25
C LYS A 69 -12.48 16.66 -10.69
N TRP A 70 -12.08 16.55 -9.40
CA TRP A 70 -11.81 15.25 -8.79
C TRP A 70 -13.12 14.54 -8.41
N GLN A 71 -13.34 13.34 -8.96
CA GLN A 71 -14.55 12.54 -8.70
C GLN A 71 -14.39 11.53 -7.54
N GLY A 72 -13.17 11.39 -6.99
CA GLY A 72 -12.91 10.58 -5.80
C GLY A 72 -13.09 11.34 -4.49
N THR A 73 -12.86 10.64 -3.37
CA THR A 73 -12.95 11.25 -2.05
C THR A 73 -11.78 12.21 -1.78
N GLY A 74 -12.08 13.32 -1.09
CA GLY A 74 -11.04 14.18 -0.52
C GLY A 74 -10.50 13.57 0.76
N GLY A 75 -9.17 13.56 0.94
CA GLY A 75 -8.58 13.08 2.16
C GLY A 75 -7.25 12.36 1.97
N PHE A 76 -6.80 11.75 3.06
CA PHE A 76 -5.53 10.99 3.07
C PHE A 76 -5.78 9.51 2.83
N VAL A 77 -4.87 8.87 2.08
CA VAL A 77 -4.91 7.43 1.75
C VAL A 77 -5.22 6.51 2.95
N PRO A 78 -4.68 6.72 4.16
CA PRO A 78 -5.02 5.90 5.31
C PRO A 78 -6.51 5.81 5.64
N HIS A 79 -7.32 6.81 5.28
CA HIS A 79 -8.77 6.76 5.51
C HIS A 79 -9.51 5.86 4.51
N GLY A 80 -8.95 5.69 3.30
CA GLY A 80 -9.55 4.91 2.24
C GLY A 80 -9.91 3.46 2.62
N PRO A 81 -9.05 2.69 3.31
CA PRO A 81 -9.45 1.37 3.82
C PRO A 81 -10.66 1.39 4.75
N GLY A 82 -10.80 2.44 5.57
CA GLY A 82 -11.96 2.62 6.43
C GLY A 82 -13.25 2.89 5.65
N GLU A 83 -13.17 3.60 4.52
CA GLU A 83 -14.31 3.89 3.63
C GLU A 83 -14.71 2.66 2.80
N VAL A 84 -13.73 1.94 2.24
CA VAL A 84 -13.95 0.70 1.48
C VAL A 84 -14.40 -0.44 2.40
N ALA A 85 -13.99 -0.41 3.67
CA ALA A 85 -14.27 -1.41 4.70
C ALA A 85 -14.07 -2.87 4.21
N PRO A 86 -12.88 -3.23 3.70
CA PRO A 86 -12.61 -4.56 3.19
C PRO A 86 -12.72 -5.59 4.31
N SER A 87 -13.24 -6.79 3.99
CA SER A 87 -13.23 -7.92 4.94
C SER A 87 -11.81 -8.45 5.13
N ALA A 88 -11.44 -8.70 6.37
CA ALA A 88 -10.18 -9.36 6.71
C ALA A 88 -10.22 -10.89 6.57
N GLN A 89 -11.42 -11.46 6.38
CA GLN A 89 -11.59 -12.91 6.24
C GLN A 89 -10.94 -13.40 4.95
N ASP A 90 -9.99 -14.33 5.06
CA ASP A 90 -9.22 -14.91 3.95
C ASP A 90 -8.57 -13.84 3.04
N ALA A 91 -8.19 -12.70 3.63
CA ALA A 91 -7.67 -11.55 2.93
C ALA A 91 -6.22 -11.20 3.32
N VAL A 92 -5.51 -10.59 2.39
CA VAL A 92 -4.18 -10.00 2.60
C VAL A 92 -4.22 -8.54 2.15
N ALA A 93 -3.70 -7.66 2.97
CA ALA A 93 -3.53 -6.24 2.65
C ALA A 93 -2.07 -5.95 2.29
N VAL A 94 -1.85 -5.35 1.12
CA VAL A 94 -0.51 -4.96 0.64
C VAL A 94 -0.44 -3.44 0.57
N VAL A 95 0.44 -2.85 1.39
CA VAL A 95 0.55 -1.41 1.59
C VAL A 95 1.89 -0.91 1.07
N CYS A 96 1.87 0.11 0.21
CA CYS A 96 3.09 0.73 -0.29
C CYS A 96 2.93 2.25 -0.47
N GLY A 97 3.86 3.02 0.06
CA GLY A 97 3.82 4.47 -0.02
C GLY A 97 4.74 5.16 0.99
N PRO A 98 4.57 6.46 1.19
CA PRO A 98 5.37 7.20 2.16
C PRO A 98 5.28 6.61 3.57
N PRO A 99 6.36 6.65 4.37
CA PRO A 99 6.39 6.09 5.73
C PRO A 99 5.21 6.52 6.60
N ILE A 100 4.87 7.80 6.55
CA ILE A 100 3.75 8.36 7.31
C ILE A 100 2.41 7.71 6.93
N MET A 101 2.19 7.42 5.64
CA MET A 101 1.00 6.73 5.17
C MET A 101 0.94 5.29 5.73
N ILE A 102 2.03 4.54 5.61
CA ILE A 102 2.13 3.15 6.11
C ILE A 102 1.81 3.12 7.61
N ARG A 103 2.44 4.03 8.38
CA ARG A 103 2.24 4.16 9.83
C ARG A 103 0.78 4.36 10.24
N PHE A 104 0.01 5.16 9.48
CA PHE A 104 -1.40 5.41 9.79
C PHE A 104 -2.35 4.39 9.18
N THR A 105 -1.96 3.67 8.12
CA THR A 105 -2.79 2.65 7.47
C THR A 105 -2.92 1.39 8.33
N PHE A 106 -1.81 0.92 8.91
CA PHE A 106 -1.84 -0.33 9.69
C PHE A 106 -2.82 -0.32 10.88
N PRO A 107 -2.90 0.72 11.73
CA PRO A 107 -3.89 0.76 12.79
C PRO A 107 -5.34 0.74 12.30
N ILE A 108 -5.60 1.20 11.08
CA ILE A 108 -6.94 1.16 10.47
C ILE A 108 -7.25 -0.26 10.00
N LEU A 109 -6.30 -0.93 9.33
CA LEU A 109 -6.45 -2.32 8.93
C LEU A 109 -6.61 -3.25 10.15
N ASP A 110 -5.87 -3.02 11.23
CA ASP A 110 -6.01 -3.74 12.49
C ASP A 110 -7.44 -3.61 13.07
N LYS A 111 -8.01 -2.40 13.08
CA LYS A 111 -9.40 -2.16 13.47
C LYS A 111 -10.42 -2.84 12.56
N LEU A 112 -10.09 -3.09 11.30
CA LEU A 112 -10.91 -3.85 10.35
C LEU A 112 -10.73 -5.36 10.51
N GLY A 113 -9.89 -5.81 11.45
CA GLY A 113 -9.69 -7.21 11.81
C GLY A 113 -8.54 -7.90 11.09
N PHE A 114 -7.72 -7.19 10.33
CA PHE A 114 -6.50 -7.78 9.74
C PHE A 114 -5.48 -8.09 10.82
N THR A 115 -4.96 -9.30 10.84
CA THR A 115 -3.84 -9.67 11.72
C THR A 115 -2.53 -9.09 11.19
N PRO A 116 -1.49 -8.92 12.03
CA PRO A 116 -0.19 -8.44 11.58
C PRO A 116 0.46 -9.29 10.48
N GLU A 117 0.14 -10.57 10.40
CA GLU A 117 0.60 -11.50 9.38
C GLU A 117 -0.09 -11.29 8.03
N GLN A 118 -1.33 -10.79 8.03
CA GLN A 118 -2.11 -10.47 6.84
C GLN A 118 -1.76 -9.12 6.23
N MET A 119 -0.96 -8.30 6.91
CA MET A 119 -0.56 -6.97 6.45
C MET A 119 0.88 -6.99 5.95
N ILE A 120 1.06 -6.71 4.66
CA ILE A 120 2.36 -6.71 3.98
C ILE A 120 2.70 -5.28 3.55
N THR A 121 3.96 -4.91 3.67
CA THR A 121 4.45 -3.63 3.15
C THR A 121 5.82 -3.75 2.51
N THR A 122 6.16 -2.78 1.66
CA THR A 122 7.52 -2.61 1.19
C THR A 122 8.15 -1.41 1.85
N LEU A 123 9.38 -1.53 2.29
CA LEU A 123 10.11 -0.47 2.96
C LEU A 123 11.33 -0.04 2.15
N GLU A 124 11.61 1.25 2.18
CA GLU A 124 12.78 1.84 1.55
C GLU A 124 13.71 2.45 2.60
N LYS A 125 14.98 2.20 2.45
CA LYS A 125 16.05 2.86 3.22
C LYS A 125 17.22 3.20 2.29
N ARG A 126 17.95 4.25 2.64
CA ARG A 126 19.17 4.57 1.91
C ARG A 126 20.19 3.44 2.05
N MET A 127 20.42 2.72 0.97
CA MET A 127 21.37 1.60 0.92
C MET A 127 22.76 2.08 0.50
N LYS A 128 23.81 1.35 0.95
CA LYS A 128 25.19 1.56 0.50
C LYS A 128 25.81 0.26 -0.01
N CYS A 129 25.82 -0.81 0.80
CA CYS A 129 26.47 -2.09 0.42
C CYS A 129 25.52 -3.06 -0.30
N GLY A 130 24.21 -3.03 -0.04
CA GLY A 130 23.22 -3.94 -0.61
C GLY A 130 23.24 -5.38 -0.08
N ILE A 131 24.12 -5.71 0.87
CA ILE A 131 24.40 -7.08 1.34
C ILE A 131 24.37 -7.23 2.87
N GLY A 132 23.74 -6.32 3.59
CA GLY A 132 23.58 -6.38 5.05
C GLY A 132 24.83 -6.10 5.88
N LYS A 133 25.91 -5.53 5.30
CA LYS A 133 27.18 -5.31 6.00
C LYS A 133 27.33 -3.92 6.65
N CYS A 134 26.84 -2.86 5.98
CA CYS A 134 27.17 -1.48 6.41
C CYS A 134 26.21 -0.90 7.45
N GLY A 135 25.08 -1.55 7.75
CA GLY A 135 24.10 -1.08 8.73
C GLY A 135 23.24 0.13 8.33
N ARG A 136 23.37 0.68 7.10
CA ARG A 136 22.66 1.92 6.73
C ARG A 136 21.17 1.73 6.48
N CYS A 137 20.73 0.54 6.09
CA CYS A 137 19.35 0.23 5.78
C CYS A 137 18.68 -0.61 6.87
N ASN A 138 19.19 -0.56 8.10
CA ASN A 138 18.57 -1.31 9.19
C ASN A 138 17.24 -0.69 9.64
N ILE A 139 16.36 -1.57 10.11
CA ILE A 139 15.12 -1.26 10.83
C ILE A 139 15.14 -2.20 12.03
N GLY A 140 15.45 -1.67 13.21
CA GLY A 140 15.77 -2.50 14.36
C GLY A 140 16.95 -3.44 14.05
N ASN A 141 16.71 -4.73 14.11
CA ASN A 141 17.70 -5.78 13.81
C ASN A 141 17.63 -6.34 12.39
N LEU A 142 16.71 -5.82 11.54
CA LEU A 142 16.54 -6.22 10.16
C LEU A 142 17.26 -5.26 9.20
N TYR A 143 17.73 -5.78 8.08
CA TYR A 143 18.33 -4.98 6.99
C TYR A 143 17.44 -5.04 5.76
N VAL A 144 16.90 -3.90 5.32
CA VAL A 144 16.03 -3.84 4.14
C VAL A 144 16.67 -4.47 2.90
N CYS A 145 17.99 -4.33 2.72
CA CYS A 145 18.69 -4.89 1.55
C CYS A 145 18.91 -6.41 1.60
N ARG A 146 18.81 -7.04 2.78
CA ARG A 146 19.07 -8.48 2.95
C ARG A 146 17.79 -9.23 3.34
N ASP A 147 17.03 -8.68 4.28
CA ASP A 147 15.88 -9.33 4.91
C ASP A 147 14.55 -8.91 4.25
N GLY A 148 14.56 -7.80 3.47
CA GLY A 148 13.44 -7.23 2.75
C GLY A 148 13.66 -7.17 1.23
N PRO A 149 13.10 -6.19 0.54
CA PRO A 149 12.38 -5.00 1.04
C PRO A 149 10.94 -5.24 1.48
N VAL A 150 10.39 -6.43 1.28
CA VAL A 150 9.01 -6.79 1.62
C VAL A 150 8.98 -7.42 3.01
N PHE A 151 8.09 -6.93 3.85
CA PHE A 151 7.91 -7.41 5.23
C PHE A 151 6.43 -7.55 5.56
N THR A 152 6.10 -8.51 6.43
CA THR A 152 4.81 -8.50 7.13
C THR A 152 4.86 -7.45 8.26
N TYR A 153 3.71 -6.91 8.63
CA TYR A 153 3.64 -6.01 9.78
C TYR A 153 4.10 -6.71 11.08
N ALA A 154 3.84 -8.02 11.20
CA ALA A 154 4.33 -8.83 12.32
C ALA A 154 5.85 -8.74 12.51
N GLN A 155 6.63 -8.67 11.42
CA GLN A 155 8.09 -8.59 11.46
C GLN A 155 8.61 -7.21 11.90
N ILE A 156 7.84 -6.13 11.67
CA ILE A 156 8.33 -4.76 11.80
C ILE A 156 7.56 -3.89 12.80
N LYS A 157 6.45 -4.37 13.37
CA LYS A 157 5.55 -3.59 14.23
C LYS A 157 6.27 -2.88 15.40
N ASP A 158 7.28 -3.53 15.99
CA ASP A 158 8.02 -3.00 17.14
C ASP A 158 9.01 -1.88 16.76
N PHE A 159 9.31 -1.75 15.48
CA PHE A 159 10.29 -0.81 14.94
C PHE A 159 9.64 0.33 14.15
N ILE A 160 8.56 0.06 13.44
CA ILE A 160 7.97 1.02 12.49
C ILE A 160 7.50 2.32 13.16
N SER A 161 7.04 2.26 14.40
CA SER A 161 6.60 3.44 15.15
C SER A 161 7.76 4.36 15.59
N LYS A 162 8.98 3.83 15.62
CA LYS A 162 10.18 4.54 16.11
C LYS A 162 11.07 5.04 14.99
N GLU A 163 11.06 4.36 13.86
CA GLU A 163 12.02 4.57 12.76
C GLU A 163 11.38 5.04 11.45
N TYR A 164 10.04 5.09 11.41
CA TYR A 164 9.25 5.54 10.27
C TYR A 164 8.26 6.67 10.66
#